data_68dbc1376174ebfcbb95de0580e924b9
#
_entry.id   68dbc1376174ebfcbb95de0580e924b9
#
_cell.length_a   1.000
_cell.length_b   1.000
_cell.length_c   1.000
_cell.angle_alpha   90.00
_cell.angle_beta   90.00
_cell.angle_gamma   90.00
#
_symmetry.space_group_name_H-M   'P 1'
#
loop_
_entity.id
_entity.type
_entity.pdbx_description
1 polymer ?
#
loop_
_entity_poly.entity_id
_entity_poly.type
_entity_poly.pdbx_seq_one_letter_code
_entity_poly.pdbx_strand_id
1 'polypeptide(L)'
;MLDRDGFRPNVGIILLNQRNQVFWGKRIRTHSWQFPQGGIDRGETPEQAMFRELHEEVGLRPEHVRIVARTRDWLRYEVPERFIRRDARGYYRGQKQIWFLLQLTGHDWDLNLRATNHPEFDAWRWNDYWVPLDVVVEFKRGVYEMALTELSRYVPRNDPRNRYLRSNARLRDGEPHEAEMVTTETLQVSVTTVVSYHSPLRMMQDMELPPGASFDPDPGNAGHNPGSSNV
;
A
#
# COMPACT_ATOMS: atom_id res chain seq x y z
N MET A 1 16.99 10.67 4.78
CA MET A 1 17.52 11.06 6.11
C MET A 1 16.61 10.46 7.17
N LEU A 2 17.14 9.96 8.31
CA LEU A 2 16.31 9.47 9.42
C LEU A 2 15.91 10.64 10.32
N ASP A 3 14.74 10.52 10.95
CA ASP A 3 14.37 11.42 12.05
C ASP A 3 15.07 11.05 13.35
N ARG A 4 14.79 11.79 14.45
CA ARG A 4 15.41 11.57 15.75
C ARG A 4 15.06 10.22 16.38
N ASP A 5 13.92 9.63 15.98
CA ASP A 5 13.41 8.35 16.47
C ASP A 5 13.88 7.16 15.61
N GLY A 6 14.68 7.40 14.56
CA GLY A 6 15.20 6.37 13.66
C GLY A 6 14.24 5.98 12.53
N PHE A 7 13.19 6.77 12.26
CA PHE A 7 12.27 6.51 11.16
C PHE A 7 12.63 7.32 9.92
N ARG A 8 12.54 6.68 8.74
CA ARG A 8 12.71 7.36 7.45
C ARG A 8 11.37 7.99 7.03
N PRO A 9 11.31 9.31 6.78
CA PRO A 9 10.15 9.94 6.17
C PRO A 9 9.89 9.38 4.78
N ASN A 10 8.63 9.08 4.49
CA ASN A 10 8.22 8.40 3.27
C ASN A 10 6.79 8.82 2.91
N VAL A 11 6.38 8.61 1.68
CA VAL A 11 5.00 8.75 1.20
C VAL A 11 4.46 7.42 0.72
N GLY A 12 3.17 7.19 0.94
CA GLY A 12 2.43 6.07 0.36
C GLY A 12 1.32 6.59 -0.54
N ILE A 13 1.01 5.87 -1.61
CA ILE A 13 0.06 6.30 -2.63
C ILE A 13 -1.02 5.24 -2.82
N ILE A 14 -2.27 5.59 -2.52
CA ILE A 14 -3.45 4.81 -2.87
C ILE A 14 -4.06 5.45 -4.10
N LEU A 15 -3.81 4.87 -5.28
CA LEU A 15 -4.36 5.35 -6.55
C LEU A 15 -5.63 4.60 -6.87
N LEU A 16 -6.75 5.35 -7.02
CA LEU A 16 -8.06 4.82 -7.42
C LEU A 16 -8.26 4.96 -8.92
N ASN A 17 -8.85 3.94 -9.55
CA ASN A 17 -9.46 4.09 -10.86
C ASN A 17 -10.93 4.61 -10.74
N GLN A 18 -11.58 4.80 -11.87
CA GLN A 18 -12.98 5.28 -11.92
C GLN A 18 -14.00 4.32 -11.28
N ARG A 19 -13.59 3.05 -11.04
CA ARG A 19 -14.42 2.03 -10.36
C ARG A 19 -14.10 1.93 -8.86
N ASN A 20 -13.31 2.87 -8.31
CA ASN A 20 -12.83 2.86 -6.94
C ASN A 20 -11.98 1.62 -6.56
N GLN A 21 -11.37 0.98 -7.57
CA GLN A 21 -10.39 -0.06 -7.36
C GLN A 21 -9.02 0.59 -7.16
N VAL A 22 -8.16 -0.04 -6.36
CA VAL A 22 -6.82 0.46 -6.04
C VAL A 22 -5.76 -0.16 -6.94
N PHE A 23 -4.80 0.64 -7.37
CA PHE A 23 -3.59 0.16 -8.02
C PHE A 23 -2.78 -0.71 -7.06
N TRP A 24 -2.32 -1.86 -7.55
CA TRP A 24 -1.52 -2.79 -6.78
C TRP A 24 -0.35 -3.26 -7.62
N GLY A 25 0.89 -2.90 -7.23
CA GLY A 25 2.11 -3.16 -7.97
C GLY A 25 2.84 -4.40 -7.44
N LYS A 26 3.33 -5.25 -8.34
CA LYS A 26 4.20 -6.39 -8.02
C LYS A 26 5.64 -5.94 -8.12
N ARG A 27 6.38 -6.06 -7.02
CA ARG A 27 7.79 -5.68 -6.98
C ARG A 27 8.65 -6.58 -7.87
N ILE A 28 9.58 -5.95 -8.58
CA ILE A 28 10.57 -6.64 -9.42
C ILE A 28 11.35 -7.66 -8.58
N ARG A 29 11.58 -8.83 -9.17
CA ARG A 29 12.37 -9.93 -8.58
C ARG A 29 11.86 -10.47 -7.26
N THR A 30 10.63 -10.15 -6.88
CA THR A 30 9.98 -10.68 -5.69
C THR A 30 8.58 -11.15 -5.99
N HIS A 31 7.97 -11.88 -5.07
CA HIS A 31 6.55 -12.23 -5.15
C HIS A 31 5.67 -11.24 -4.35
N SER A 32 6.27 -10.20 -3.80
CA SER A 32 5.55 -9.23 -2.99
C SER A 32 4.82 -8.18 -3.84
N TRP A 33 3.67 -7.78 -3.35
CA TRP A 33 2.84 -6.75 -3.92
C TRP A 33 2.69 -5.60 -2.94
N GLN A 34 2.65 -4.39 -3.42
CA GLN A 34 2.51 -3.21 -2.57
C GLN A 34 1.88 -2.02 -3.29
N PHE A 35 1.45 -1.02 -2.54
CA PHE A 35 1.17 0.32 -3.05
C PHE A 35 2.46 1.03 -3.45
N PRO A 36 2.41 1.95 -4.45
CA PRO A 36 3.51 2.85 -4.73
C PRO A 36 3.86 3.67 -3.49
N GLN A 37 5.18 3.79 -3.23
CA GLN A 37 5.68 4.45 -2.04
C GLN A 37 7.16 4.79 -2.17
N GLY A 38 7.62 5.89 -1.60
CA GLY A 38 9.04 6.16 -1.56
C GLY A 38 9.44 7.23 -0.57
N GLY A 39 10.75 7.43 -0.45
CA GLY A 39 11.33 8.33 0.52
C GLY A 39 11.11 9.80 0.17
N ILE A 40 11.02 10.64 1.19
CA ILE A 40 11.01 12.10 1.01
C ILE A 40 12.46 12.60 1.03
N ASP A 41 12.87 13.26 -0.02
CA ASP A 41 14.21 13.81 -0.14
C ASP A 41 14.39 15.11 0.67
N ARG A 42 15.65 15.52 0.85
CA ARG A 42 15.96 16.71 1.62
C ARG A 42 15.41 17.97 0.94
N GLY A 43 14.54 18.69 1.66
CA GLY A 43 13.91 19.91 1.15
C GLY A 43 12.65 19.66 0.33
N GLU A 44 12.27 18.39 0.12
CA GLU A 44 11.06 18.01 -0.58
C GLU A 44 9.87 18.00 0.39
N THR A 45 8.73 18.48 -0.07
CA THR A 45 7.47 18.30 0.67
C THR A 45 6.89 16.90 0.43
N PRO A 46 6.03 16.39 1.32
CA PRO A 46 5.37 15.10 1.08
C PRO A 46 4.60 15.06 -0.25
N GLU A 47 4.01 16.16 -0.69
CA GLU A 47 3.28 16.22 -1.95
C GLU A 47 4.22 16.16 -3.17
N GLN A 48 5.37 16.84 -3.11
CA GLN A 48 6.40 16.75 -4.15
C GLN A 48 6.94 15.32 -4.25
N ALA A 49 7.26 14.70 -3.10
CA ALA A 49 7.71 13.30 -3.05
C ALA A 49 6.65 12.37 -3.67
N MET A 50 5.39 12.57 -3.33
CA MET A 50 4.29 11.76 -3.85
C MET A 50 4.20 11.83 -5.38
N PHE A 51 4.31 13.01 -5.98
CA PHE A 51 4.28 13.15 -7.45
C PHE A 51 5.53 12.58 -8.11
N ARG A 52 6.71 12.72 -7.50
CA ARG A 52 7.95 12.14 -7.99
C ARG A 52 7.86 10.61 -7.98
N GLU A 53 7.49 10.00 -6.85
CA GLU A 53 7.34 8.55 -6.71
C GLU A 53 6.24 8.00 -7.62
N LEU A 54 5.12 8.71 -7.76
CA LEU A 54 4.06 8.34 -8.70
C LEU A 54 4.59 8.26 -10.13
N HIS A 55 5.43 9.22 -10.54
CA HIS A 55 6.05 9.21 -11.86
C HIS A 55 7.10 8.10 -11.98
N GLU A 56 7.96 7.95 -11.00
CA GLU A 56 9.07 6.99 -11.02
C GLU A 56 8.57 5.55 -11.06
N GLU A 57 7.57 5.21 -10.25
CA GLU A 57 7.09 3.83 -10.10
C GLU A 57 5.93 3.46 -11.04
N VAL A 58 5.10 4.43 -11.41
CA VAL A 58 3.85 4.19 -12.15
C VAL A 58 3.78 4.93 -13.49
N GLY A 59 4.69 5.89 -13.73
CA GLY A 59 4.77 6.68 -14.97
C GLY A 59 3.75 7.80 -15.09
N LEU A 60 2.88 7.97 -14.10
CA LEU A 60 1.86 9.00 -14.13
C LEU A 60 2.42 10.38 -13.77
N ARG A 61 1.84 11.42 -14.35
CA ARG A 61 2.15 12.81 -14.09
C ARG A 61 1.02 13.49 -13.32
N PRO A 62 1.23 14.70 -12.77
CA PRO A 62 0.20 15.42 -12.03
C PRO A 62 -1.12 15.60 -12.79
N GLU A 63 -1.07 15.80 -14.10
CA GLU A 63 -2.25 15.96 -14.95
C GLU A 63 -3.12 14.70 -15.08
N HIS A 64 -2.54 13.53 -14.79
CA HIS A 64 -3.24 12.24 -14.87
C HIS A 64 -3.99 11.88 -13.59
N VAL A 65 -3.83 12.67 -12.52
CA VAL A 65 -4.41 12.34 -11.23
C VAL A 65 -4.98 13.58 -10.53
N ARG A 66 -5.91 13.35 -9.62
CA ARG A 66 -6.41 14.35 -8.69
C ARG A 66 -6.19 13.87 -7.27
N ILE A 67 -5.59 14.71 -6.42
CA ILE A 67 -5.50 14.44 -4.99
C ILE A 67 -6.92 14.51 -4.39
N VAL A 68 -7.37 13.43 -3.79
CA VAL A 68 -8.67 13.34 -3.11
C VAL A 68 -8.51 13.69 -1.64
N ALA A 69 -7.51 13.09 -0.98
CA ALA A 69 -7.22 13.29 0.43
C ALA A 69 -5.79 12.85 0.76
N ARG A 70 -5.36 13.15 1.98
CA ARG A 70 -4.16 12.56 2.59
C ARG A 70 -4.43 12.26 4.05
N THR A 71 -3.61 11.39 4.65
CA THR A 71 -3.66 11.17 6.10
C THR A 71 -3.29 12.45 6.85
N ARG A 72 -3.94 12.65 8.00
CA ARG A 72 -3.70 13.82 8.84
C ARG A 72 -2.32 13.76 9.46
N ASP A 73 -1.99 12.58 10.00
CA ASP A 73 -0.77 12.35 10.77
C ASP A 73 0.18 11.39 10.07
N TRP A 74 1.42 11.38 10.54
CA TRP A 74 2.43 10.40 10.14
C TRP A 74 2.07 9.04 10.71
N LEU A 75 1.87 8.06 9.83
CA LEU A 75 1.69 6.67 10.19
C LEU A 75 3.04 5.97 10.22
N ARG A 76 3.33 5.18 11.27
CA ARG A 76 4.63 4.55 11.49
C ARG A 76 4.51 3.05 11.46
N TYR A 77 5.54 2.40 10.94
CA TYR A 77 5.74 0.97 11.12
C TYR A 77 7.23 0.65 11.31
N GLU A 78 7.51 -0.40 12.05
CA GLU A 78 8.86 -0.89 12.26
C GLU A 78 9.19 -1.99 11.25
N VAL A 79 10.43 -1.99 10.76
CA VAL A 79 10.93 -3.02 9.86
C VAL A 79 11.66 -4.06 10.73
N PRO A 80 11.27 -5.35 10.68
CA PRO A 80 11.97 -6.39 11.43
C PRO A 80 13.46 -6.45 11.06
N GLU A 81 14.32 -6.67 12.03
CA GLU A 81 15.80 -6.64 11.87
C GLU A 81 16.31 -7.50 10.71
N ARG A 82 15.67 -8.65 10.45
CA ARG A 82 16.03 -9.55 9.33
C ARG A 82 15.91 -8.90 7.96
N PHE A 83 15.11 -7.84 7.83
CA PHE A 83 14.91 -7.08 6.59
C PHE A 83 15.70 -5.78 6.55
N ILE A 84 16.43 -5.44 7.63
CA ILE A 84 17.26 -4.24 7.68
C ILE A 84 18.65 -4.59 7.15
N ARG A 85 19.15 -3.75 6.24
CA ARG A 85 20.53 -3.88 5.73
C ARG A 85 21.53 -3.80 6.89
N ARG A 86 22.62 -4.56 6.81
CA ARG A 86 23.61 -4.67 7.89
C ARG A 86 24.25 -3.33 8.27
N ASP A 87 24.46 -2.47 7.28
CA ASP A 87 25.03 -1.12 7.45
C ASP A 87 24.07 -0.12 8.11
N ALA A 88 22.76 -0.40 8.07
CA ALA A 88 21.72 0.44 8.68
C ALA A 88 21.23 -0.07 10.04
N ARG A 89 21.70 -1.25 10.50
CA ARG A 89 21.28 -1.83 11.79
C ARG A 89 21.69 -0.93 12.97
N GLY A 90 20.78 -0.80 13.91
CA GLY A 90 20.96 0.03 15.10
C GLY A 90 20.54 1.49 14.95
N TYR A 91 20.42 2.00 13.73
CA TYR A 91 19.98 3.38 13.47
C TYR A 91 18.59 3.44 12.83
N TYR A 92 18.33 2.55 11.89
CA TYR A 92 17.07 2.49 11.17
C TYR A 92 16.09 1.58 11.90
N ARG A 93 14.92 2.13 12.27
CA ARG A 93 13.84 1.36 12.92
C ARG A 93 12.73 1.01 11.94
N GLY A 94 12.45 1.91 11.01
CA GLY A 94 11.32 1.74 10.10
C GLY A 94 11.01 3.00 9.33
N GLN A 95 9.79 3.10 8.87
CA GLN A 95 9.32 4.27 8.11
C GLN A 95 8.17 4.97 8.82
N LYS A 96 8.09 6.28 8.63
CA LYS A 96 6.92 7.09 8.91
C LYS A 96 6.38 7.66 7.61
N GLN A 97 5.09 7.50 7.37
CA GLN A 97 4.49 7.75 6.07
C GLN A 97 3.32 8.72 6.16
N ILE A 98 3.26 9.68 5.22
CA ILE A 98 2.02 10.36 4.85
C ILE A 98 1.44 9.62 3.65
N TRP A 99 0.17 9.23 3.75
CA TRP A 99 -0.52 8.52 2.69
C TRP A 99 -1.43 9.45 1.91
N PHE A 100 -1.36 9.35 0.59
CA PHE A 100 -2.21 10.11 -0.33
C PHE A 100 -3.22 9.18 -0.99
N LEU A 101 -4.47 9.64 -1.06
CA LEU A 101 -5.52 9.03 -1.87
C LEU A 101 -5.65 9.85 -3.14
N LEU A 102 -5.35 9.22 -4.28
CA LEU A 102 -5.41 9.84 -5.59
C LEU A 102 -6.54 9.21 -6.41
N GLN A 103 -7.17 10.01 -7.25
CA GLN A 103 -8.08 9.53 -8.29
C GLN A 103 -7.40 9.63 -9.64
N LEU A 104 -7.31 8.53 -10.38
CA LEU A 104 -6.89 8.53 -11.78
C LEU A 104 -7.94 9.30 -12.60
N THR A 105 -7.51 10.38 -13.25
CA THR A 105 -8.30 11.17 -14.21
C THR A 105 -7.94 10.82 -15.65
N GLY A 106 -6.74 10.25 -15.83
CA GLY A 106 -6.28 9.66 -17.08
C GLY A 106 -6.85 8.26 -17.32
N HIS A 107 -6.15 7.50 -18.12
CA HIS A 107 -6.54 6.16 -18.54
C HIS A 107 -5.50 5.11 -18.11
N ASP A 108 -5.89 3.83 -18.16
CA ASP A 108 -4.98 2.73 -17.81
C ASP A 108 -3.75 2.65 -18.74
N TRP A 109 -3.83 3.13 -19.97
CA TRP A 109 -2.68 3.19 -20.89
C TRP A 109 -1.67 4.30 -20.56
N ASP A 110 -2.01 5.24 -19.67
CA ASP A 110 -1.07 6.25 -19.18
C ASP A 110 -0.11 5.66 -18.13
N LEU A 111 -0.44 4.47 -17.59
CA LEU A 111 0.41 3.73 -16.66
C LEU A 111 1.64 3.17 -17.38
N ASN A 112 2.82 3.52 -16.91
CA ASN A 112 4.08 3.06 -17.48
C ASN A 112 5.09 2.70 -16.40
N LEU A 113 5.19 1.41 -16.06
CA LEU A 113 6.14 0.91 -15.05
C LEU A 113 7.62 1.04 -15.46
N ARG A 114 7.90 1.47 -16.68
CA ARG A 114 9.25 1.66 -17.24
C ARG A 114 9.49 3.12 -17.63
N ALA A 115 8.82 4.05 -16.96
CA ALA A 115 9.01 5.48 -17.20
C ALA A 115 10.43 5.95 -16.84
N THR A 116 11.10 5.23 -15.93
CA THR A 116 12.47 5.51 -15.49
C THR A 116 13.40 4.31 -15.70
N ASN A 117 14.70 4.53 -15.53
CA ASN A 117 15.70 3.47 -15.66
C ASN A 117 15.77 2.53 -14.44
N HIS A 118 15.03 2.83 -13.38
CA HIS A 118 15.00 2.06 -12.13
C HIS A 118 13.57 1.66 -11.77
N PRO A 119 12.93 0.77 -12.56
CA PRO A 119 11.57 0.36 -12.31
C PRO A 119 11.46 -0.44 -11.01
N GLU A 120 10.45 -0.13 -10.19
CA GLU A 120 10.14 -0.86 -8.95
C GLU A 120 9.20 -2.04 -9.17
N PHE A 121 8.29 -1.93 -10.16
CA PHE A 121 7.28 -2.93 -10.44
C PHE A 121 7.50 -3.58 -11.81
N ASP A 122 7.22 -4.90 -11.90
CA ASP A 122 7.20 -5.65 -13.16
C ASP A 122 5.79 -6.00 -13.65
N ALA A 123 4.80 -5.87 -12.78
CA ALA A 123 3.39 -6.06 -13.09
C ALA A 123 2.52 -5.20 -12.19
N TRP A 124 1.28 -4.96 -12.60
CA TRP A 124 0.28 -4.28 -11.81
C TRP A 124 -1.12 -4.82 -12.08
N ARG A 125 -2.06 -4.51 -11.19
CA ARG A 125 -3.48 -4.82 -11.35
C ARG A 125 -4.33 -3.87 -10.52
N TRP A 126 -5.61 -3.76 -10.87
CA TRP A 126 -6.62 -3.16 -10.03
C TRP A 126 -7.18 -4.20 -9.06
N ASN A 127 -7.32 -3.81 -7.80
CA ASN A 127 -7.96 -4.62 -6.76
C ASN A 127 -9.08 -3.85 -6.09
N ASP A 128 -10.01 -4.57 -5.47
CA ASP A 128 -10.95 -3.94 -4.56
C ASP A 128 -10.21 -3.31 -3.38
N TYR A 129 -10.75 -2.21 -2.87
CA TYR A 129 -10.07 -1.28 -1.95
C TYR A 129 -9.40 -1.96 -0.74
N TRP A 130 -9.98 -3.02 -0.20
CA TRP A 130 -9.51 -3.67 1.02
C TRP A 130 -8.63 -4.91 0.77
N VAL A 131 -8.60 -5.45 -0.44
CA VAL A 131 -7.79 -6.62 -0.80
C VAL A 131 -6.31 -6.48 -0.42
N PRO A 132 -5.68 -5.31 -0.53
CA PRO A 132 -4.30 -5.11 -0.09
C PRO A 132 -4.00 -5.55 1.35
N LEU A 133 -4.96 -5.46 2.28
CA LEU A 133 -4.76 -5.91 3.66
C LEU A 133 -4.55 -7.42 3.80
N ASP A 134 -5.10 -8.20 2.88
CA ASP A 134 -5.02 -9.67 2.95
C ASP A 134 -3.72 -10.21 2.35
N VAL A 135 -3.01 -9.40 1.55
CA VAL A 135 -1.87 -9.85 0.74
C VAL A 135 -0.58 -9.07 0.98
N VAL A 136 -0.63 -7.98 1.74
CA VAL A 136 0.58 -7.23 2.09
C VAL A 136 1.43 -8.00 3.12
N VAL A 137 2.75 -7.78 3.07
CA VAL A 137 3.66 -8.38 4.08
C VAL A 137 3.26 -7.95 5.49
N GLU A 138 3.32 -8.89 6.44
CA GLU A 138 2.76 -8.76 7.79
C GLU A 138 3.19 -7.47 8.51
N PHE A 139 4.48 -7.13 8.49
CA PHE A 139 4.97 -5.96 9.20
C PHE A 139 4.47 -4.61 8.64
N LYS A 140 3.89 -4.59 7.43
CA LYS A 140 3.23 -3.41 6.84
C LYS A 140 1.72 -3.40 7.05
N ARG A 141 1.12 -4.51 7.49
CA ARG A 141 -0.34 -4.63 7.58
C ARG A 141 -0.97 -3.52 8.43
N GLY A 142 -0.40 -3.25 9.60
CA GLY A 142 -0.94 -2.21 10.50
C GLY A 142 -0.95 -0.81 9.90
N VAL A 143 0.13 -0.40 9.22
CA VAL A 143 0.17 0.93 8.58
C VAL A 143 -0.79 1.02 7.39
N TYR A 144 -0.97 -0.06 6.64
CA TYR A 144 -1.95 -0.13 5.55
C TYR A 144 -3.38 -0.04 6.08
N GLU A 145 -3.68 -0.76 7.16
CA GLU A 145 -5.00 -0.73 7.81
C GLU A 145 -5.34 0.69 8.29
N MET A 146 -4.42 1.36 8.98
CA MET A 146 -4.60 2.75 9.41
C MET A 146 -4.85 3.68 8.23
N ALA A 147 -4.03 3.60 7.17
CA ALA A 147 -4.16 4.46 6.00
C ALA A 147 -5.47 4.22 5.26
N LEU A 148 -5.80 2.96 4.95
CA LEU A 148 -7.01 2.59 4.25
C LEU A 148 -8.27 2.97 5.06
N THR A 149 -8.26 2.75 6.37
CA THR A 149 -9.38 3.12 7.25
C THR A 149 -9.59 4.64 7.28
N GLU A 150 -8.53 5.42 7.48
CA GLU A 150 -8.64 6.87 7.51
C GLU A 150 -9.13 7.45 6.18
N LEU A 151 -8.61 6.93 5.05
CA LEU A 151 -8.89 7.46 3.72
C LEU A 151 -10.18 6.91 3.11
N SER A 152 -10.72 5.79 3.62
CA SER A 152 -11.96 5.18 3.13
C SER A 152 -13.17 6.13 3.12
N ARG A 153 -13.18 7.11 4.02
CA ARG A 153 -14.24 8.14 4.12
C ARG A 153 -14.39 9.00 2.87
N TYR A 154 -13.33 9.08 2.07
CA TYR A 154 -13.28 9.89 0.85
C TYR A 154 -13.52 9.06 -0.41
N VAL A 155 -13.60 7.73 -0.29
CA VAL A 155 -13.92 6.84 -1.41
C VAL A 155 -15.42 6.91 -1.66
N PRO A 156 -15.87 7.18 -2.89
CA PRO A 156 -17.30 7.22 -3.20
C PRO A 156 -18.03 5.95 -2.78
N ARG A 157 -19.12 6.08 -2.03
CA ARG A 157 -19.86 4.96 -1.44
C ARG A 157 -20.73 4.17 -2.42
N ASN A 158 -20.74 4.54 -3.68
CA ASN A 158 -21.68 4.02 -4.68
C ASN A 158 -21.34 2.63 -5.22
N ASP A 159 -20.29 1.95 -4.70
CA ASP A 159 -20.03 0.56 -5.06
C ASP A 159 -20.76 -0.40 -4.09
N PRO A 160 -21.83 -1.07 -4.56
CA PRO A 160 -22.58 -2.02 -3.72
C PRO A 160 -21.73 -3.24 -3.30
N ARG A 161 -20.59 -3.46 -3.95
CA ARG A 161 -19.67 -4.56 -3.67
C ARG A 161 -18.74 -4.30 -2.49
N ASN A 162 -18.63 -3.05 -2.02
CA ASN A 162 -17.72 -2.69 -0.94
C ASN A 162 -18.37 -2.91 0.44
N ARG A 163 -18.43 -4.17 0.90
CA ARG A 163 -19.01 -4.57 2.19
C ARG A 163 -18.36 -3.87 3.39
N TYR A 164 -17.06 -3.62 3.33
CA TYR A 164 -16.30 -3.02 4.43
C TYR A 164 -16.65 -1.55 4.66
N LEU A 165 -16.91 -0.79 3.61
CA LEU A 165 -17.36 0.60 3.74
C LEU A 165 -18.74 0.71 4.41
N ARG A 166 -19.61 -0.31 4.25
CA ARG A 166 -20.93 -0.34 4.88
C ARG A 166 -20.87 -0.70 6.38
N SER A 167 -19.99 -1.62 6.78
CA SER A 167 -19.84 -2.02 8.17
C SER A 167 -19.23 -0.90 9.04
N ASN A 168 -18.25 -0.18 8.53
CA ASN A 168 -17.63 0.94 9.26
C ASN A 168 -18.54 2.18 9.41
N ALA A 169 -19.52 2.36 8.53
CA ALA A 169 -20.52 3.43 8.69
C ALA A 169 -21.47 3.14 9.87
N ARG A 170 -21.86 1.89 10.08
CA ARG A 170 -22.77 1.50 11.19
C ARG A 170 -22.14 1.62 12.58
N LEU A 171 -20.81 1.48 12.68
CA LEU A 171 -20.10 1.63 13.96
C LEU A 171 -19.95 3.10 14.41
N ARG A 172 -20.24 4.08 13.55
CA ARG A 172 -20.10 5.50 13.85
C ARG A 172 -21.40 6.18 14.30
N ASP A 173 -22.55 5.64 13.92
CA ASP A 173 -23.84 6.28 14.15
C ASP A 173 -24.51 5.79 15.44
N GLY A 174 -23.76 5.28 16.40
CA GLY A 174 -24.03 5.11 17.83
C GLY A 174 -25.49 4.93 18.29
N GLU A 175 -26.40 4.40 17.49
CA GLU A 175 -27.74 4.03 17.93
C GLU A 175 -27.78 2.55 18.30
N PRO A 176 -28.24 2.21 19.51
CA PRO A 176 -28.46 0.82 19.89
C PRO A 176 -29.67 0.29 19.15
N HIS A 177 -29.46 -0.50 18.11
CA HIS A 177 -30.56 -1.32 17.58
C HIS A 177 -30.87 -2.45 18.53
N GLU A 178 -32.09 -2.42 19.06
CA GLU A 178 -32.72 -3.53 19.73
C GLU A 178 -32.56 -4.82 18.90
N ALA A 179 -32.05 -5.84 19.57
CA ALA A 179 -31.92 -7.17 18.98
C ALA A 179 -33.32 -7.77 18.80
N GLU A 180 -33.85 -7.72 17.59
CA GLU A 180 -34.96 -8.60 17.23
C GLU A 180 -34.49 -10.06 17.30
N MET A 181 -35.00 -10.77 18.27
CA MET A 181 -34.91 -12.24 18.38
C MET A 181 -35.66 -12.87 17.21
N VAL A 182 -34.93 -13.28 16.20
CA VAL A 182 -35.48 -14.16 15.18
C VAL A 182 -35.47 -15.58 15.73
N THR A 183 -36.68 -16.05 16.04
CA THR A 183 -36.98 -17.43 16.39
C THR A 183 -36.54 -18.37 15.27
N THR A 184 -35.79 -19.37 15.66
CA THR A 184 -35.31 -20.48 14.82
C THR A 184 -36.49 -21.32 14.36
N GLU A 185 -36.87 -21.29 13.11
CA GLU A 185 -37.62 -22.35 12.46
C GLU A 185 -36.70 -23.12 11.50
N THR A 186 -36.67 -24.39 11.76
CA THR A 186 -35.92 -25.45 11.09
C THR A 186 -36.37 -25.61 9.64
N LEU A 187 -35.45 -25.49 8.70
CA LEU A 187 -35.60 -26.09 7.37
C LEU A 187 -34.35 -26.91 7.04
N GLN A 188 -34.50 -28.22 7.11
CA GLN A 188 -33.57 -29.17 6.52
C GLN A 188 -33.63 -29.10 5.00
N VAL A 189 -32.52 -28.80 4.35
CA VAL A 189 -32.28 -29.20 2.97
C VAL A 189 -30.85 -29.70 2.85
N SER A 190 -30.73 -30.98 2.66
CA SER A 190 -29.53 -31.68 2.29
C SER A 190 -29.14 -31.32 0.84
N VAL A 191 -27.91 -30.83 0.61
CA VAL A 191 -27.16 -31.10 -0.62
C VAL A 191 -25.67 -31.06 -0.34
N THR A 192 -25.06 -32.17 -0.57
CA THR A 192 -23.63 -32.45 -0.60
C THR A 192 -22.99 -31.73 -1.81
N THR A 193 -22.08 -30.82 -1.57
CA THR A 193 -20.95 -30.57 -2.48
C THR A 193 -19.78 -30.04 -1.66
N VAL A 194 -18.83 -30.91 -1.41
CA VAL A 194 -17.55 -30.57 -0.77
C VAL A 194 -16.70 -29.88 -1.80
N VAL A 195 -16.57 -28.57 -1.71
CA VAL A 195 -15.50 -27.84 -2.38
C VAL A 195 -14.47 -27.52 -1.30
N SER A 196 -13.39 -28.26 -1.32
CA SER A 196 -12.21 -27.99 -0.47
C SER A 196 -11.58 -26.67 -0.88
N TYR A 197 -11.85 -25.63 -0.14
CA TYR A 197 -11.02 -24.43 -0.19
C TYR A 197 -9.78 -24.68 0.65
N HIS A 198 -8.65 -24.93 -0.02
CA HIS A 198 -7.35 -24.87 0.62
C HIS A 198 -7.08 -23.43 1.04
N SER A 199 -6.92 -23.24 2.34
CA SER A 199 -6.56 -21.96 2.96
C SER A 199 -5.21 -21.50 2.41
N PRO A 200 -5.07 -20.22 2.01
CA PRO A 200 -3.80 -19.65 1.49
C PRO A 200 -2.66 -19.62 2.52
N LEU A 201 -2.95 -19.88 3.78
CA LEU A 201 -1.98 -19.81 4.88
C LEU A 201 -0.87 -20.88 4.85
N ARG A 202 -1.03 -21.96 4.08
CA ARG A 202 -0.03 -23.02 4.03
C ARG A 202 1.06 -22.84 2.97
N MET A 203 0.91 -21.87 2.06
CA MET A 203 1.91 -21.58 1.02
C MET A 203 3.01 -20.59 1.45
N MET A 204 2.93 -20.03 2.65
CA MET A 204 3.94 -19.05 3.12
C MET A 204 5.06 -19.65 3.98
N GLN A 205 4.98 -20.94 4.34
CA GLN A 205 6.00 -21.57 5.19
C GLN A 205 7.22 -22.12 4.43
N ASP A 206 7.13 -22.31 3.11
CA ASP A 206 8.20 -22.90 2.30
C ASP A 206 8.92 -21.90 1.36
N MET A 207 8.75 -20.59 1.57
CA MET A 207 9.50 -19.61 0.81
C MET A 207 10.82 -19.26 1.50
N GLU A 208 11.79 -20.14 1.38
CA GLU A 208 13.19 -19.77 1.50
C GLU A 208 13.52 -18.80 0.35
N LEU A 209 13.95 -17.60 0.72
CA LEU A 209 14.51 -16.65 -0.25
C LEU A 209 15.76 -17.29 -0.87
N PRO A 210 15.95 -17.25 -2.18
CA PRO A 210 17.17 -17.73 -2.80
C PRO A 210 18.36 -17.01 -2.15
N PRO A 211 19.49 -17.71 -1.91
CA PRO A 211 20.66 -17.14 -1.27
C PRO A 211 21.17 -15.97 -2.12
N GLY A 212 21.09 -14.75 -1.57
CA GLY A 212 21.51 -13.51 -2.23
C GLY A 212 20.40 -12.48 -2.48
N ALA A 213 19.13 -12.80 -2.28
CA ALA A 213 18.05 -11.83 -2.36
C ALA A 213 17.94 -11.07 -1.03
N SER A 214 18.66 -9.98 -0.90
CA SER A 214 18.41 -9.00 0.16
C SER A 214 17.12 -8.25 -0.19
N PHE A 215 16.19 -8.19 0.74
CA PHE A 215 15.06 -7.28 0.67
C PHE A 215 15.64 -5.86 0.79
N ASP A 216 15.73 -5.16 -0.32
CA ASP A 216 16.13 -3.75 -0.32
C ASP A 216 14.92 -2.92 0.07
N PRO A 217 14.90 -2.32 1.26
CA PRO A 217 13.88 -1.34 1.58
C PRO A 217 14.22 -0.08 0.80
N ASP A 218 13.78 -0.01 -0.46
CA ASP A 218 13.89 1.13 -1.37
C ASP A 218 15.33 1.59 -1.65
N PRO A 219 15.87 1.39 -2.86
CA PRO A 219 17.13 2.00 -3.28
C PRO A 219 16.90 3.49 -3.60
N GLY A 220 16.45 4.27 -2.62
CA GLY A 220 16.37 5.71 -2.75
C GLY A 220 17.77 6.28 -2.84
N ASN A 221 18.14 6.59 -4.05
CA ASN A 221 19.05 7.64 -4.50
C ASN A 221 20.27 7.90 -3.60
N ALA A 222 21.33 7.11 -3.82
CA ALA A 222 22.68 7.53 -3.47
C ALA A 222 23.01 8.74 -4.37
N GLY A 223 23.04 9.94 -3.79
CA GLY A 223 23.29 11.18 -4.47
C GLY A 223 24.47 11.11 -5.44
N HIS A 224 24.20 11.49 -6.66
CA HIS A 224 25.24 11.87 -7.62
C HIS A 224 25.91 13.13 -7.08
N ASN A 225 27.11 12.96 -6.58
CA ASN A 225 28.03 14.06 -6.34
C ASN A 225 28.78 14.29 -7.66
N PRO A 226 28.57 15.39 -8.39
CA PRO A 226 29.41 15.72 -9.56
C PRO A 226 30.77 16.13 -9.03
N GLY A 227 31.76 15.27 -9.27
CA GLY A 227 33.16 15.51 -8.97
C GLY A 227 33.67 16.80 -9.57
N SER A 228 34.32 17.58 -8.77
CA SER A 228 35.20 18.67 -9.13
C SER A 228 36.25 18.19 -10.13
N SER A 229 36.23 18.77 -11.32
CA SER A 229 37.36 18.75 -12.22
C SER A 229 38.29 19.89 -11.85
N ASN A 230 39.43 19.58 -11.28
CA ASN A 230 40.62 20.43 -11.31
C ASN A 230 41.39 20.19 -12.60
N VAL A 231 41.88 21.32 -13.10
CA VAL A 231 42.86 21.69 -14.08
C VAL A 231 42.28 22.13 -15.39
#